data_7a0d72b1fdc3bd0b6e403f2b565c58be
#
_entry.id   7a0d72b1fdc3bd0b6e403f2b565c58be
#
_cell.length_a   1.000
_cell.length_b   1.000
_cell.length_c   1.000
_cell.angle_alpha   90.00
_cell.angle_beta   90.00
_cell.angle_gamma   90.00
#
_symmetry.space_group_name_H-M   'P 1'
#
loop_
_entity.id
_entity.type
_entity.pdbx_description
1 polymer ?
#
loop_
_entity_poly.entity_id
_entity_poly.type
_entity_poly.pdbx_seq_one_letter_code
_entity_poly.pdbx_strand_id
1 'polypeptide(L)'
;IVASYFRQTGAPLSANCAAALAYGIKMDTADLTRGTAALDMEMLSYLFTYADWNLVTEMYSNTMEFDDLRAYGAAIQNIQIFQRTGFAYIPFHSAQALVAIISDFILSLDLVDIAVVYARQEEGLRFSIRCRPGRIHAGLLVSKALKPYGNGGGHPSMAGGLIPNGSLELLGENMHATIHAVFLDAIAGTKEDT
;
A
#
# COMPACT_ATOMS: atom_id res chain seq x y z
N ILE A 1 13.50 0.50 -15.30
CA ILE A 1 14.83 1.12 -15.53
C ILE A 1 15.92 0.04 -15.61
N VAL A 2 16.14 -0.83 -14.57
CA VAL A 2 17.23 -1.83 -14.59
C VAL A 2 17.15 -2.74 -15.83
N ALA A 3 15.97 -3.25 -16.17
CA ALA A 3 15.75 -4.07 -17.36
C ALA A 3 16.14 -3.34 -18.66
N SER A 4 15.95 -2.03 -18.74
CA SER A 4 16.34 -1.25 -19.92
C SER A 4 17.85 -1.17 -20.11
N TYR A 5 18.64 -1.22 -19.03
CA TYR A 5 20.10 -1.28 -19.14
C TYR A 5 20.56 -2.61 -19.74
N PHE A 6 20.00 -3.75 -19.33
CA PHE A 6 20.29 -5.03 -19.95
C PHE A 6 19.98 -5.02 -21.45
N ARG A 7 18.81 -4.51 -21.83
CA ARG A 7 18.41 -4.42 -23.24
C ARG A 7 19.34 -3.51 -24.06
N GLN A 8 19.73 -2.35 -23.51
CA GLN A 8 20.58 -1.37 -24.22
C GLN A 8 22.02 -1.82 -24.35
N THR A 9 22.57 -2.47 -23.33
CA THR A 9 23.97 -2.88 -23.31
C THR A 9 24.20 -4.27 -23.95
N GLY A 10 23.15 -5.06 -24.12
CA GLY A 10 23.26 -6.47 -24.50
C GLY A 10 23.97 -7.34 -23.47
N ALA A 11 24.07 -6.89 -22.22
CA ALA A 11 24.69 -7.65 -21.15
C ALA A 11 23.97 -8.99 -20.92
N PRO A 12 24.69 -10.08 -20.56
CA PRO A 12 24.07 -11.37 -20.31
C PRO A 12 23.01 -11.27 -19.21
N LEU A 13 21.80 -11.77 -19.50
CA LEU A 13 20.67 -11.79 -18.60
C LEU A 13 20.29 -13.23 -18.28
N SER A 14 20.49 -13.69 -17.05
CA SER A 14 20.08 -15.04 -16.64
C SER A 14 18.56 -15.13 -16.48
N ALA A 15 17.99 -16.33 -16.64
CA ALA A 15 16.57 -16.57 -16.48
C ALA A 15 16.04 -16.15 -15.09
N ASN A 16 16.80 -16.41 -14.04
CA ASN A 16 16.43 -16.00 -12.66
C ASN A 16 16.45 -14.47 -12.49
N CYS A 17 17.45 -13.79 -13.06
CA CYS A 17 17.52 -12.34 -13.02
C CYS A 17 16.34 -11.72 -13.81
N ALA A 18 16.04 -12.25 -14.98
CA ALA A 18 14.90 -11.83 -15.78
C ALA A 18 13.56 -12.06 -15.04
N ALA A 19 13.41 -13.21 -14.37
CA ALA A 19 12.24 -13.51 -13.54
C ALA A 19 12.07 -12.51 -12.39
N ALA A 20 13.16 -12.23 -11.65
CA ALA A 20 13.14 -11.24 -10.55
C ALA A 20 12.78 -9.83 -11.04
N LEU A 21 13.31 -9.39 -12.17
CA LEU A 21 13.00 -8.10 -12.78
C LEU A 21 11.55 -8.03 -13.27
N ALA A 22 11.05 -9.10 -13.90
CA ALA A 22 9.66 -9.18 -14.34
C ALA A 22 8.69 -9.15 -13.14
N TYR A 23 8.99 -9.91 -12.09
CA TYR A 23 8.25 -9.87 -10.83
C TYR A 23 8.25 -8.48 -10.23
N GLY A 24 9.41 -7.81 -10.15
CA GLY A 24 9.52 -6.44 -9.64
C GLY A 24 8.66 -5.43 -10.40
N ILE A 25 8.64 -5.47 -11.73
CA ILE A 25 7.77 -4.61 -12.54
C ILE A 25 6.30 -4.86 -12.20
N LYS A 26 5.88 -6.12 -12.14
CA LYS A 26 4.49 -6.49 -11.84
C LYS A 26 4.07 -6.03 -10.43
N MET A 27 4.93 -6.21 -9.43
CA MET A 27 4.64 -5.80 -8.05
C MET A 27 4.54 -4.27 -7.90
N ASP A 28 5.48 -3.52 -8.48
CA ASP A 28 5.50 -2.06 -8.41
C ASP A 28 4.29 -1.42 -9.09
N THR A 29 3.87 -2.01 -10.20
CA THR A 29 2.73 -1.55 -10.99
C THR A 29 1.38 -2.18 -10.60
N ALA A 30 1.32 -3.00 -9.56
CA ALA A 30 0.15 -3.80 -9.21
C ALA A 30 -0.44 -4.52 -10.44
N ASP A 31 0.35 -5.39 -11.06
CA ASP A 31 0.00 -6.09 -12.30
C ASP A 31 -0.42 -5.16 -13.45
N LEU A 32 0.35 -4.08 -13.65
CA LEU A 32 0.15 -3.07 -14.70
C LEU A 32 -1.13 -2.24 -14.54
N THR A 33 -1.72 -2.21 -13.36
CA THR A 33 -2.95 -1.44 -13.09
C THR A 33 -2.68 -0.09 -12.40
N ARG A 34 -1.44 0.16 -11.93
CA ARG A 34 -1.08 1.36 -11.15
C ARG A 34 0.24 1.97 -11.64
N GLY A 35 0.18 3.24 -12.07
CA GLY A 35 1.38 4.02 -12.41
C GLY A 35 2.21 3.45 -13.55
N THR A 36 1.64 2.61 -14.40
CA THR A 36 2.32 1.93 -15.50
C THR A 36 2.71 2.90 -16.60
N ALA A 37 3.98 2.88 -17.00
CA ALA A 37 4.50 3.62 -18.14
C ALA A 37 4.69 2.69 -19.35
N ALA A 38 4.80 3.26 -20.56
CA ALA A 38 5.08 2.50 -21.76
C ALA A 38 6.38 1.68 -21.64
N LEU A 39 7.39 2.22 -20.94
CA LEU A 39 8.65 1.52 -20.67
C LEU A 39 8.46 0.24 -19.85
N ASP A 40 7.52 0.21 -18.91
CA ASP A 40 7.25 -0.99 -18.10
C ASP A 40 6.71 -2.12 -18.97
N MET A 41 5.80 -1.80 -19.88
CA MET A 41 5.26 -2.75 -20.86
C MET A 41 6.33 -3.28 -21.80
N GLU A 42 7.19 -2.40 -22.34
CA GLU A 42 8.30 -2.78 -23.20
C GLU A 42 9.29 -3.70 -22.48
N MET A 43 9.64 -3.36 -21.25
CA MET A 43 10.59 -4.13 -20.47
C MET A 43 10.00 -5.45 -20.02
N LEU A 44 8.71 -5.51 -19.66
CA LEU A 44 8.06 -6.77 -19.34
C LEU A 44 8.03 -7.71 -20.56
N SER A 45 7.71 -7.18 -21.76
CA SER A 45 7.76 -7.93 -23.01
C SER A 45 9.18 -8.45 -23.32
N TYR A 46 10.20 -7.61 -23.13
CA TYR A 46 11.60 -8.03 -23.28
C TYR A 46 11.98 -9.13 -22.30
N LEU A 47 11.66 -8.97 -21.03
CA LEU A 47 11.97 -9.96 -19.98
C LEU A 47 11.21 -11.27 -20.18
N PHE A 48 10.03 -11.22 -20.82
CA PHE A 48 9.21 -12.41 -21.07
C PHE A 48 9.96 -13.49 -21.87
N THR A 49 10.88 -13.10 -22.75
CA THR A 49 11.64 -14.03 -23.58
C THR A 49 12.81 -14.69 -22.83
N TYR A 50 13.23 -14.15 -21.69
CA TYR A 50 14.39 -14.62 -20.93
C TYR A 50 14.00 -15.24 -19.58
N ALA A 51 12.89 -14.81 -18.98
CA ALA A 51 12.49 -15.18 -17.64
C ALA A 51 12.02 -16.63 -17.54
N ASP A 52 12.36 -17.27 -16.44
CA ASP A 52 11.67 -18.48 -15.99
C ASP A 52 10.31 -18.10 -15.40
N TRP A 53 9.25 -18.31 -16.17
CA TRP A 53 7.88 -17.98 -15.76
C TRP A 53 7.32 -18.91 -14.69
N ASN A 54 7.85 -20.12 -14.52
CA ASN A 54 7.50 -20.98 -13.40
C ASN A 54 7.97 -20.35 -12.09
N LEU A 55 9.19 -19.82 -12.08
CA LEU A 55 9.72 -19.08 -10.91
C LEU A 55 8.90 -17.82 -10.62
N VAL A 56 8.53 -17.05 -11.66
CA VAL A 56 7.64 -15.87 -11.47
C VAL A 56 6.32 -16.29 -10.84
N THR A 57 5.69 -17.37 -11.33
CA THR A 57 4.44 -17.90 -10.80
C THR A 57 4.59 -18.37 -9.35
N GLU A 58 5.68 -19.06 -9.04
CA GLU A 58 5.97 -19.52 -7.68
C GLU A 58 6.12 -18.35 -6.69
N MET A 59 6.82 -17.27 -7.10
CA MET A 59 6.93 -16.05 -6.30
C MET A 59 5.56 -15.38 -6.01
N TYR A 60 4.58 -15.54 -6.92
CA TYR A 60 3.22 -15.05 -6.70
C TYR A 60 2.37 -15.96 -5.81
N SER A 61 2.58 -17.27 -5.91
CA SER A 61 1.67 -18.27 -5.32
C SER A 61 1.87 -18.48 -3.82
N ASN A 62 3.03 -18.12 -3.26
CA ASN A 62 3.40 -18.41 -1.87
C ASN A 62 3.70 -17.15 -1.07
N THR A 63 2.92 -16.08 -1.29
CA THR A 63 3.14 -14.76 -0.67
C THR A 63 2.48 -14.60 0.69
N MET A 64 1.65 -15.56 1.14
CA MET A 64 0.86 -15.47 2.37
C MET A 64 1.13 -16.68 3.26
N GLU A 65 1.45 -16.44 4.52
CA GLU A 65 1.51 -17.48 5.55
C GLU A 65 0.12 -17.71 6.14
N PHE A 66 -0.09 -18.89 6.71
CA PHE A 66 -1.38 -19.22 7.33
C PHE A 66 -1.76 -18.21 8.44
N ASP A 67 -0.79 -17.78 9.23
CA ASP A 67 -1.00 -16.79 10.29
C ASP A 67 -1.38 -15.40 9.78
N ASP A 68 -1.06 -15.05 8.53
CA ASP A 68 -1.48 -13.79 7.91
C ASP A 68 -3.01 -13.70 7.78
N LEU A 69 -3.71 -14.83 7.68
CA LEU A 69 -5.18 -14.88 7.65
C LEU A 69 -5.81 -14.25 8.89
N ARG A 70 -5.12 -14.25 10.04
CA ARG A 70 -5.59 -13.58 11.25
C ARG A 70 -5.66 -12.07 11.07
N ALA A 71 -4.67 -11.47 10.37
CA ALA A 71 -4.66 -10.05 10.09
C ALA A 71 -5.77 -9.66 9.10
N TYR A 72 -6.01 -10.47 8.06
CA TYR A 72 -7.17 -10.30 7.18
C TYR A 72 -8.48 -10.42 7.96
N GLY A 73 -8.62 -11.45 8.80
CA GLY A 73 -9.80 -11.64 9.64
C GLY A 73 -10.07 -10.43 10.55
N ALA A 74 -9.04 -9.89 11.21
CA ALA A 74 -9.15 -8.70 12.04
C ALA A 74 -9.55 -7.46 11.22
N ALA A 75 -8.93 -7.25 10.06
CA ALA A 75 -9.26 -6.11 9.20
C ALA A 75 -10.71 -6.18 8.69
N ILE A 76 -11.16 -7.38 8.26
CA ILE A 76 -12.53 -7.60 7.77
C ILE A 76 -13.57 -7.38 8.90
N GLN A 77 -13.29 -7.86 10.10
CA GLN A 77 -14.20 -7.70 11.24
C GLN A 77 -14.29 -6.26 11.75
N ASN A 78 -13.21 -5.50 11.60
CA ASN A 78 -13.12 -4.13 12.11
C ASN A 78 -13.30 -3.04 11.03
N ILE A 79 -13.59 -3.43 9.78
CA ILE A 79 -13.75 -2.44 8.73
C ILE A 79 -14.97 -1.54 8.98
N GLN A 80 -14.76 -0.24 8.83
CA GLN A 80 -15.81 0.77 8.82
C GLN A 80 -15.65 1.65 7.58
N ILE A 81 -16.75 1.93 6.89
CA ILE A 81 -16.73 2.73 5.67
C ILE A 81 -17.50 4.02 5.88
N PHE A 82 -16.81 5.15 5.71
CA PHE A 82 -17.39 6.50 5.80
C PHE A 82 -17.06 7.25 4.51
N GLN A 83 -18.07 7.77 3.82
CA GLN A 83 -17.90 8.62 2.63
C GLN A 83 -16.90 8.03 1.60
N ARG A 84 -16.96 6.73 1.33
CA ARG A 84 -16.05 5.98 0.45
C ARG A 84 -14.62 5.83 0.97
N THR A 85 -14.41 6.09 2.26
CA THR A 85 -13.14 5.80 2.96
C THR A 85 -13.32 4.58 3.84
N GLY A 86 -12.57 3.52 3.58
CA GLY A 86 -12.54 2.31 4.39
C GLY A 86 -11.44 2.40 5.44
N PHE A 87 -11.82 2.28 6.71
CA PHE A 87 -10.90 2.20 7.85
C PHE A 87 -10.87 0.78 8.37
N ALA A 88 -9.68 0.20 8.56
CA ALA A 88 -9.54 -1.12 9.16
C ALA A 88 -8.38 -1.13 10.18
N TYR A 89 -8.61 -1.77 11.31
CA TYR A 89 -7.64 -1.89 12.39
C TYR A 89 -7.21 -3.34 12.61
N ILE A 90 -5.90 -3.54 12.74
CA ILE A 90 -5.30 -4.82 13.10
C ILE A 90 -4.71 -4.67 14.52
N PRO A 91 -5.32 -5.32 15.55
CA PRO A 91 -5.02 -5.05 16.96
C PRO A 91 -3.72 -5.70 17.47
N PHE A 92 -2.93 -6.30 16.60
CA PHE A 92 -1.68 -7.00 16.95
C PHE A 92 -0.57 -6.68 15.95
N HIS A 93 0.65 -7.02 16.32
CA HIS A 93 1.82 -6.86 15.45
C HIS A 93 1.63 -7.62 14.13
N SER A 94 1.81 -6.94 13.03
CA SER A 94 1.74 -7.51 11.67
C SER A 94 2.82 -6.89 10.80
N ALA A 95 3.46 -7.68 9.96
CA ALA A 95 4.47 -7.19 9.04
C ALA A 95 3.94 -6.02 8.20
N GLN A 96 4.76 -4.98 8.00
CA GLN A 96 4.33 -3.79 7.25
C GLN A 96 3.88 -4.13 5.81
N ALA A 97 4.52 -5.11 5.18
CA ALA A 97 4.13 -5.60 3.86
C ALA A 97 2.71 -6.17 3.87
N LEU A 98 2.35 -6.95 4.91
CA LEU A 98 1.01 -7.49 5.07
C LEU A 98 -0.06 -6.40 5.26
N VAL A 99 0.23 -5.39 6.09
CA VAL A 99 -0.67 -4.24 6.28
C VAL A 99 -0.89 -3.50 4.95
N ALA A 100 0.15 -3.39 4.12
CA ALA A 100 0.06 -2.78 2.80
C ALA A 100 -0.81 -3.62 1.83
N ILE A 101 -0.64 -4.95 1.82
CA ILE A 101 -1.45 -5.87 1.00
C ILE A 101 -2.93 -5.83 1.44
N ILE A 102 -3.19 -5.80 2.75
CA ILE A 102 -4.56 -5.65 3.28
C ILE A 102 -5.17 -4.31 2.86
N SER A 103 -4.37 -3.24 2.77
CA SER A 103 -4.85 -1.94 2.29
C SER A 103 -5.26 -1.99 0.81
N ASP A 104 -4.48 -2.69 -0.03
CA ASP A 104 -4.83 -2.91 -1.44
C ASP A 104 -6.11 -3.78 -1.56
N PHE A 105 -6.25 -4.80 -0.69
CA PHE A 105 -7.47 -5.61 -0.60
C PHE A 105 -8.71 -4.78 -0.22
N ILE A 106 -8.63 -3.92 0.79
CA ILE A 106 -9.73 -3.03 1.19
C ILE A 106 -10.06 -2.03 0.07
N LEU A 107 -9.04 -1.51 -0.64
CA LEU A 107 -9.26 -0.60 -1.77
C LEU A 107 -9.97 -1.29 -2.95
N SER A 108 -9.93 -2.63 -3.05
CA SER A 108 -10.62 -3.37 -4.12
C SER A 108 -12.14 -3.35 -3.99
N LEU A 109 -12.68 -2.99 -2.81
CA LEU A 109 -14.12 -2.84 -2.62
C LEU A 109 -14.67 -1.71 -3.50
N ASP A 110 -15.81 -1.93 -4.14
CA ASP A 110 -16.47 -0.96 -5.03
C ASP A 110 -16.89 0.33 -4.32
N LEU A 111 -17.18 0.23 -3.01
CA LEU A 111 -17.56 1.35 -2.15
C LEU A 111 -16.38 2.16 -1.61
N VAL A 112 -15.13 1.76 -1.87
CA VAL A 112 -13.94 2.37 -1.28
C VAL A 112 -13.08 3.04 -2.34
N ASP A 113 -12.82 4.34 -2.18
CA ASP A 113 -11.88 5.12 -2.96
C ASP A 113 -10.56 5.37 -2.20
N ILE A 114 -10.62 5.32 -0.86
CA ILE A 114 -9.48 5.52 0.04
C ILE A 114 -9.51 4.41 1.09
N ALA A 115 -8.44 3.65 1.21
CA ALA A 115 -8.24 2.67 2.28
C ALA A 115 -7.24 3.23 3.30
N VAL A 116 -7.61 3.22 4.58
CA VAL A 116 -6.77 3.58 5.72
C VAL A 116 -6.70 2.35 6.64
N VAL A 117 -5.64 1.58 6.51
CA VAL A 117 -5.40 0.41 7.37
C VAL A 117 -4.31 0.75 8.37
N TYR A 118 -4.52 0.45 9.63
CA TYR A 118 -3.53 0.68 10.66
C TYR A 118 -3.41 -0.51 11.61
N ALA A 119 -2.18 -0.74 12.03
CA ALA A 119 -1.83 -1.88 12.86
C ALA A 119 -1.02 -1.45 14.08
N ARG A 120 -1.18 -2.19 15.18
CA ARG A 120 -0.33 -2.05 16.35
C ARG A 120 1.07 -2.58 16.01
N GLN A 121 2.10 -1.80 16.33
CA GLN A 121 3.50 -2.15 16.20
C GLN A 121 4.23 -1.87 17.52
N GLU A 122 5.47 -2.33 17.64
CA GLU A 122 6.29 -2.07 18.85
C GLU A 122 6.49 -0.57 19.09
N GLU A 123 6.72 0.20 18.00
CA GLU A 123 6.98 1.64 18.06
C GLU A 123 5.72 2.50 18.15
N GLY A 124 4.51 1.95 17.90
CA GLY A 124 3.27 2.71 17.90
C GLY A 124 2.19 2.16 17.00
N LEU A 125 1.39 3.03 16.40
CA LEU A 125 0.43 2.69 15.35
C LEU A 125 1.03 3.01 13.98
N ARG A 126 1.19 1.99 13.15
CA ARG A 126 1.65 2.14 11.78
C ARG A 126 0.48 2.11 10.82
N PHE A 127 0.51 3.05 9.89
CA PHE A 127 -0.54 3.26 8.89
C PHE A 127 -0.07 2.85 7.51
N SER A 128 -1.00 2.29 6.75
CA SER A 128 -0.89 2.11 5.29
C SER A 128 -2.11 2.71 4.63
N ILE A 129 -1.88 3.63 3.71
CA ILE A 129 -2.92 4.35 2.99
C ILE A 129 -2.84 4.00 1.51
N ARG A 130 -3.99 3.75 0.90
CA ARG A 130 -4.15 3.56 -0.53
C ARG A 130 -5.26 4.46 -1.04
N CYS A 131 -5.04 5.11 -2.18
CA CYS A 131 -6.02 5.96 -2.83
C CYS A 131 -6.19 5.55 -4.30
N ARG A 132 -7.42 5.54 -4.78
CA ARG A 132 -7.68 5.40 -6.22
C ARG A 132 -7.06 6.59 -6.97
N PRO A 133 -6.47 6.37 -8.17
CA PRO A 133 -5.89 7.44 -8.98
C PRO A 133 -6.89 8.58 -9.24
N GLY A 134 -6.41 9.83 -9.19
CA GLY A 134 -7.21 11.03 -9.48
C GLY A 134 -8.18 11.45 -8.38
N ARG A 135 -8.17 10.80 -7.20
CA ARG A 135 -9.04 11.19 -6.08
C ARG A 135 -8.33 12.16 -5.13
N ILE A 136 -7.38 11.67 -4.37
CA ILE A 136 -6.62 12.45 -3.39
C ILE A 136 -5.19 11.95 -3.40
N HIS A 137 -4.24 12.85 -3.15
CA HIS A 137 -2.83 12.48 -3.00
C HIS A 137 -2.59 11.84 -1.62
N ALA A 138 -2.39 10.51 -1.57
CA ALA A 138 -2.26 9.74 -0.33
C ALA A 138 -1.17 10.29 0.61
N GLY A 139 -0.01 10.68 0.06
CA GLY A 139 1.10 11.23 0.84
C GLY A 139 0.74 12.56 1.52
N LEU A 140 0.04 13.46 0.85
CA LEU A 140 -0.42 14.72 1.44
C LEU A 140 -1.51 14.48 2.46
N LEU A 141 -2.44 13.57 2.18
CA LEU A 141 -3.51 13.18 3.10
C LEU A 141 -2.95 12.70 4.44
N VAL A 142 -2.06 11.69 4.41
CA VAL A 142 -1.49 11.14 5.64
C VAL A 142 -0.63 12.14 6.41
N SER A 143 0.16 12.95 5.68
CA SER A 143 0.97 14.01 6.29
C SER A 143 0.09 15.02 7.04
N LYS A 144 -1.04 15.45 6.45
CA LYS A 144 -1.98 16.38 7.07
C LYS A 144 -2.71 15.75 8.26
N ALA A 145 -3.25 14.54 8.08
CA ALA A 145 -4.03 13.84 9.10
C ALA A 145 -3.22 13.49 10.35
N LEU A 146 -1.97 13.02 10.17
CA LEU A 146 -1.15 12.57 11.30
C LEU A 146 -0.29 13.67 11.94
N LYS A 147 -0.19 14.87 11.33
CA LYS A 147 0.66 15.97 11.84
C LYS A 147 0.54 16.27 13.34
N PRO A 148 -0.65 16.22 13.97
CA PRO A 148 -0.76 16.45 15.41
C PRO A 148 -0.24 15.32 16.30
N TYR A 149 -0.12 14.10 15.76
CA TYR A 149 0.11 12.88 16.53
C TYR A 149 1.41 12.17 16.16
N GLY A 150 1.90 12.38 14.95
CA GLY A 150 3.05 11.67 14.41
C GLY A 150 3.49 12.20 13.06
N ASN A 151 3.87 11.31 12.18
CA ASN A 151 4.32 11.66 10.83
C ASN A 151 3.80 10.69 9.78
N GLY A 152 3.80 11.14 8.53
CA GLY A 152 3.43 10.32 7.39
C GLY A 152 3.77 11.02 6.09
N GLY A 153 3.82 10.23 5.03
CA GLY A 153 4.13 10.70 3.69
C GLY A 153 4.08 9.57 2.67
N GLY A 154 4.27 9.91 1.41
CA GLY A 154 4.28 8.94 0.32
C GLY A 154 3.95 9.56 -1.03
N HIS A 155 3.51 8.69 -1.92
CA HIS A 155 3.17 9.00 -3.30
C HIS A 155 1.67 9.31 -3.48
N PRO A 156 1.22 9.73 -4.67
CA PRO A 156 -0.20 10.03 -4.90
C PRO A 156 -1.17 8.88 -4.58
N SER A 157 -0.81 7.63 -4.89
CA SER A 157 -1.70 6.46 -4.73
C SER A 157 -1.42 5.64 -3.47
N MET A 158 -0.26 5.81 -2.83
CA MET A 158 0.15 5.03 -1.67
C MET A 158 0.98 5.85 -0.69
N ALA A 159 0.74 5.66 0.59
CA ALA A 159 1.45 6.35 1.65
C ALA A 159 1.53 5.51 2.92
N GLY A 160 2.41 5.89 3.81
CA GLY A 160 2.54 5.30 5.13
C GLY A 160 2.68 6.37 6.20
N GLY A 161 2.41 5.99 7.44
CA GLY A 161 2.56 6.87 8.58
C GLY A 161 2.80 6.12 9.88
N LEU A 162 3.18 6.88 10.90
CA LEU A 162 3.42 6.36 12.24
C LEU A 162 2.94 7.36 13.28
N ILE A 163 2.12 6.89 14.22
CA ILE A 163 1.88 7.56 15.50
C ILE A 163 2.69 6.82 16.55
N PRO A 164 3.77 7.41 17.10
CA PRO A 164 4.61 6.74 18.09
C PRO A 164 3.87 6.51 19.41
N ASN A 165 4.31 5.52 20.19
CA ASN A 165 3.72 5.17 21.49
C ASN A 165 3.54 6.37 22.40
N GLY A 166 4.50 7.29 22.46
CA GLY A 166 4.44 8.49 23.29
C GLY A 166 3.36 9.50 22.88
N SER A 167 2.76 9.37 21.70
CA SER A 167 1.69 10.24 21.22
C SER A 167 0.30 9.59 21.26
N LEU A 168 0.20 8.31 21.63
CA LEU A 168 -1.08 7.59 21.60
C LEU A 168 -2.12 8.16 22.56
N GLU A 169 -1.69 8.71 23.71
CA GLU A 169 -2.56 9.35 24.69
C GLU A 169 -3.27 10.58 24.10
N LEU A 170 -2.66 11.25 23.11
CA LEU A 170 -3.25 12.39 22.42
C LEU A 170 -4.49 12.02 21.59
N LEU A 171 -4.67 10.73 21.26
CA LEU A 171 -5.85 10.23 20.55
C LEU A 171 -7.10 10.16 21.44
N GLY A 172 -6.94 10.33 22.77
CA GLY A 172 -8.02 10.29 23.74
C GLY A 172 -8.59 8.89 23.98
N GLU A 173 -9.74 8.82 24.63
CA GLU A 173 -10.37 7.56 25.06
C GLU A 173 -10.84 6.71 23.86
N ASN A 174 -11.26 7.33 22.77
CA ASN A 174 -11.69 6.64 21.55
C ASN A 174 -10.73 6.88 20.39
N MET A 175 -9.60 6.19 20.43
CA MET A 175 -8.56 6.24 19.41
C MET A 175 -9.11 6.10 17.99
N HIS A 176 -10.03 5.16 17.76
CA HIS A 176 -10.56 4.88 16.42
C HIS A 176 -11.39 6.06 15.90
N ALA A 177 -12.25 6.63 16.73
CA ALA A 177 -13.05 7.79 16.36
C ALA A 177 -12.16 9.00 16.03
N THR A 178 -11.11 9.23 16.81
CA THR A 178 -10.15 10.32 16.55
C THR A 178 -9.42 10.10 15.23
N ILE A 179 -8.93 8.88 14.96
CA ILE A 179 -8.27 8.55 13.69
C ILE A 179 -9.23 8.77 12.51
N HIS A 180 -10.48 8.29 12.62
CA HIS A 180 -11.47 8.51 11.56
C HIS A 180 -11.72 9.99 11.31
N ALA A 181 -11.92 10.78 12.37
CA ALA A 181 -12.18 12.21 12.29
C ALA A 181 -11.04 12.95 11.59
N VAL A 182 -9.79 12.76 12.01
CA VAL A 182 -8.65 13.51 11.42
C VAL A 182 -8.43 13.16 9.95
N PHE A 183 -8.65 11.92 9.53
CA PHE A 183 -8.58 11.56 8.12
C PHE A 183 -9.75 12.13 7.32
N LEU A 184 -10.98 12.08 7.82
CA LEU A 184 -12.15 12.64 7.14
C LEU A 184 -12.06 14.17 7.03
N ASP A 185 -11.59 14.87 8.05
CA ASP A 185 -11.33 16.31 8.02
C ASP A 185 -10.23 16.68 7.02
N ALA A 186 -9.16 15.88 6.99
CA ALA A 186 -8.09 16.08 6.01
C ALA A 186 -8.58 15.89 4.55
N ILE A 187 -9.48 14.92 4.31
CA ILE A 187 -10.13 14.67 3.01
C ILE A 187 -11.04 15.84 2.63
N ALA A 188 -11.87 16.33 3.57
CA ALA A 188 -12.78 17.46 3.31
C ALA A 188 -12.01 18.72 2.92
N GLY A 189 -10.95 19.05 3.65
CA GLY A 189 -10.14 20.24 3.36
C GLY A 189 -9.24 20.13 2.12
N THR A 190 -9.15 18.98 1.48
CA THR A 190 -8.43 18.83 0.19
C THR A 190 -9.34 19.13 -1.00
N LYS A 191 -10.67 19.07 -0.80
CA LYS A 191 -11.67 19.38 -1.84
C LYS A 191 -11.93 20.87 -2.01
N GLU A 192 -11.57 21.68 -1.02
CA GLU A 192 -11.72 23.14 -1.07
C GLU A 192 -10.56 23.86 -1.77
N ASP A 193 -9.41 23.17 -1.92
CA ASP A 193 -8.19 23.72 -2.55
C ASP A 193 -8.08 23.38 -4.05
N THR A 194 -9.11 22.76 -4.66
CA THR A 194 -9.15 22.37 -6.09
C THR A 194 -10.26 23.09 -6.84
#